data_78f29214067cba815ec01a14f0f5a38e
#
_entry.id   78f29214067cba815ec01a14f0f5a38e
#
_cell.length_a   1.000
_cell.length_b   1.000
_cell.length_c   1.000
_cell.angle_alpha   90.00
_cell.angle_beta   90.00
_cell.angle_gamma   90.00
#
_symmetry.space_group_name_H-M   'P 1'
#
loop_
_entity.id
_entity.type
_entity.pdbx_description
1 polymer ?
#
loop_
_entity_poly.entity_id
_entity_poly.type
_entity_poly.pdbx_seq_one_letter_code
_entity_poly.pdbx_strand_id
1 'polypeptide(L)'
;MHSTCSDGNLTPTELVRYAKKRKVDIISLTDHNDCDGLDEAINEGKRSDIVVIPGAELSTKYKENRVHILGYFKDDSYNNELFREVLKKVKGDKSGELRSIFGSAINFNGYKKKLYVESGIQLLKFFGASVVLAHPVLLSKECFLNIKNMDFDGIEARYFLNSDQDTEFYIKFAKEKGLYYTAGSDFHTRIEEYRIHGLIGDVFLNEEEIQDFLWQSGLDIWLKDLYK
;
A
#
# COMPACT_ATOMS: atom_id res chain seq x y z
N MET A 1 -1.39 -0.67 -6.51
CA MET A 1 -1.98 -1.34 -7.71
C MET A 1 -2.43 -2.74 -7.34
N HIS A 2 -3.46 -3.25 -8.05
CA HIS A 2 -4.19 -4.46 -7.69
C HIS A 2 -4.16 -5.49 -8.81
N SER A 3 -4.04 -6.77 -8.41
CA SER A 3 -4.05 -7.92 -9.30
C SER A 3 -5.32 -8.76 -9.16
N THR A 4 -5.38 -9.88 -9.88
CA THR A 4 -6.47 -10.87 -9.73
C THR A 4 -6.50 -11.56 -8.36
N CYS A 5 -5.53 -11.31 -7.47
CA CYS A 5 -5.56 -11.78 -6.09
C CYS A 5 -6.53 -10.96 -5.23
N SER A 6 -6.89 -9.75 -5.66
CA SER A 6 -7.95 -8.94 -5.04
C SER A 6 -9.05 -8.60 -6.05
N ASP A 7 -9.04 -7.41 -6.60
CA ASP A 7 -10.07 -6.86 -7.49
C ASP A 7 -9.51 -6.23 -8.77
N GLY A 8 -8.22 -6.41 -9.03
CA GLY A 8 -7.62 -6.08 -10.31
C GLY A 8 -7.93 -7.13 -11.40
N ASN A 9 -7.78 -6.76 -12.66
CA ASN A 9 -8.08 -7.64 -13.79
C ASN A 9 -6.86 -8.23 -14.51
N LEU A 10 -5.65 -7.95 -14.02
CA LEU A 10 -4.40 -8.57 -14.50
C LEU A 10 -3.85 -9.52 -13.45
N THR A 11 -3.30 -10.64 -13.89
CA THR A 11 -2.48 -11.49 -13.02
C THR A 11 -1.23 -10.73 -12.57
N PRO A 12 -0.59 -11.12 -11.45
CA PRO A 12 0.67 -10.49 -11.02
C PRO A 12 1.73 -10.45 -12.13
N THR A 13 1.90 -11.53 -12.87
CA THR A 13 2.79 -11.63 -14.05
C THR A 13 2.43 -10.60 -15.13
N GLU A 14 1.15 -10.51 -15.51
CA GLU A 14 0.69 -9.57 -16.54
C GLU A 14 0.88 -8.12 -16.11
N LEU A 15 0.68 -7.84 -14.83
CA LEU A 15 0.84 -6.53 -14.22
C LEU A 15 2.29 -6.05 -14.32
N VAL A 16 3.25 -6.90 -13.95
CA VAL A 16 4.69 -6.59 -14.07
C VAL A 16 5.08 -6.36 -15.53
N ARG A 17 4.64 -7.22 -16.46
CA ARG A 17 4.87 -7.03 -17.88
C ARG A 17 4.23 -5.76 -18.43
N TYR A 18 3.09 -5.36 -17.89
CA TYR A 18 2.47 -4.11 -18.27
C TYR A 18 3.24 -2.91 -17.73
N ALA A 19 3.77 -2.95 -16.50
CA ALA A 19 4.68 -1.93 -15.97
C ALA A 19 5.91 -1.74 -16.87
N LYS A 20 6.55 -2.83 -17.31
CA LYS A 20 7.68 -2.77 -18.28
C LYS A 20 7.30 -2.08 -19.58
N LYS A 21 6.13 -2.39 -20.15
CA LYS A 21 5.62 -1.72 -21.37
C LYS A 21 5.36 -0.23 -21.15
N ARG A 22 4.99 0.15 -19.92
CA ARG A 22 4.77 1.53 -19.51
C ARG A 22 6.06 2.27 -19.11
N LYS A 23 7.22 1.61 -19.21
CA LYS A 23 8.55 2.15 -18.85
C LYS A 23 8.63 2.59 -17.39
N VAL A 24 8.05 1.81 -16.50
CA VAL A 24 8.15 1.96 -15.04
C VAL A 24 9.16 0.94 -14.54
N ASP A 25 10.13 1.37 -13.76
CA ASP A 25 11.26 0.54 -13.31
C ASP A 25 11.00 -0.09 -11.93
N ILE A 26 10.23 0.58 -11.09
CA ILE A 26 9.93 0.16 -9.71
C ILE A 26 8.42 0.22 -9.50
N ILE A 27 7.84 -0.86 -9.02
CA ILE A 27 6.42 -0.96 -8.70
C ILE A 27 6.22 -1.60 -7.33
N SER A 28 5.05 -1.41 -6.74
CA SER A 28 4.57 -2.23 -5.63
C SER A 28 3.21 -2.84 -5.95
N LEU A 29 3.09 -4.15 -5.78
CA LEU A 29 1.80 -4.84 -5.80
C LEU A 29 1.23 -4.78 -4.38
N THR A 30 0.01 -4.24 -4.25
CA THR A 30 -0.63 -3.92 -2.96
C THR A 30 -2.09 -4.38 -2.96
N ASP A 31 -2.33 -5.65 -3.20
CA ASP A 31 -3.67 -6.24 -3.26
C ASP A 31 -4.45 -6.01 -1.97
N HIS A 32 -5.77 -5.80 -2.07
CA HIS A 32 -6.65 -5.57 -0.93
C HIS A 32 -6.71 -6.79 0.00
N ASN A 33 -6.17 -6.61 1.21
CA ASN A 33 -6.13 -7.63 2.27
C ASN A 33 -5.62 -9.00 1.75
N ASP A 34 -4.61 -8.94 0.88
CA ASP A 34 -4.04 -10.10 0.23
C ASP A 34 -2.55 -9.91 -0.05
N CYS A 35 -1.78 -11.00 -0.08
CA CYS A 35 -0.36 -11.01 -0.45
C CYS A 35 0.01 -12.27 -1.26
N ASP A 36 -0.97 -13.05 -1.71
CA ASP A 36 -0.73 -14.32 -2.39
C ASP A 36 -0.07 -14.15 -3.77
N GLY A 37 -0.23 -12.97 -4.42
CA GLY A 37 0.36 -12.64 -5.70
C GLY A 37 1.81 -12.15 -5.66
N LEU A 38 2.37 -11.87 -4.47
CA LEU A 38 3.66 -11.19 -4.35
C LEU A 38 4.84 -12.00 -4.87
N ASP A 39 4.91 -13.29 -4.55
CA ASP A 39 6.00 -14.15 -5.02
C ASP A 39 6.00 -14.28 -6.56
N GLU A 40 4.82 -14.38 -7.17
CA GLU A 40 4.67 -14.39 -8.62
C GLU A 40 5.17 -13.07 -9.24
N ALA A 41 4.73 -11.92 -8.69
CA ALA A 41 5.14 -10.60 -9.15
C ALA A 41 6.65 -10.37 -9.02
N ILE A 42 7.24 -10.71 -7.87
CA ILE A 42 8.69 -10.57 -7.61
C ILE A 42 9.49 -11.44 -8.59
N ASN A 43 9.08 -12.69 -8.80
CA ASN A 43 9.75 -13.59 -9.72
C ASN A 43 9.67 -13.11 -11.18
N GLU A 44 8.54 -12.57 -11.61
CA GLU A 44 8.43 -11.96 -12.93
C GLU A 44 9.19 -10.64 -13.02
N GLY A 45 9.24 -9.85 -11.93
CA GLY A 45 10.05 -8.64 -11.84
C GLY A 45 11.52 -8.92 -12.17
N LYS A 46 12.10 -9.95 -11.54
CA LYS A 46 13.48 -10.41 -11.80
C LYS A 46 13.72 -10.82 -13.28
N ARG A 47 12.72 -11.39 -13.95
CA ARG A 47 12.81 -11.78 -15.37
C ARG A 47 12.66 -10.59 -16.32
N SER A 48 11.97 -9.55 -15.87
CA SER A 48 11.60 -8.39 -16.70
C SER A 48 12.42 -7.14 -16.39
N ASP A 49 13.43 -7.22 -15.52
CA ASP A 49 14.20 -6.08 -15.01
C ASP A 49 13.27 -4.98 -14.43
N ILE A 50 12.34 -5.38 -13.58
CA ILE A 50 11.45 -4.51 -12.81
C ILE A 50 11.63 -4.83 -11.32
N VAL A 51 11.88 -3.81 -10.52
CA VAL A 51 11.84 -3.98 -9.07
C VAL A 51 10.40 -4.07 -8.61
N VAL A 52 10.08 -5.12 -7.89
CA VAL A 52 8.78 -5.28 -7.25
C VAL A 52 8.96 -5.18 -5.74
N ILE A 53 8.51 -4.09 -5.15
CA ILE A 53 8.45 -3.91 -3.70
C ILE A 53 7.22 -4.64 -3.18
N PRO A 54 7.36 -5.64 -2.30
CA PRO A 54 6.19 -6.33 -1.75
C PRO A 54 5.37 -5.41 -0.86
N GLY A 55 4.06 -5.42 -1.06
CA GLY A 55 3.13 -4.62 -0.28
C GLY A 55 1.78 -5.29 -0.09
N ALA A 56 0.95 -4.67 0.72
CA ALA A 56 -0.45 -5.03 0.88
C ALA A 56 -1.26 -3.77 1.22
N GLU A 57 -2.50 -3.70 0.76
CA GLU A 57 -3.41 -2.63 1.14
C GLU A 57 -4.47 -3.15 2.10
N LEU A 58 -4.42 -2.66 3.36
CA LEU A 58 -5.42 -3.02 4.35
C LEU A 58 -6.65 -2.11 4.25
N SER A 59 -7.81 -2.75 4.13
CA SER A 59 -9.10 -2.08 4.28
C SER A 59 -9.42 -1.88 5.76
N THR A 60 -9.41 -0.63 6.20
CA THR A 60 -9.70 -0.26 7.58
C THR A 60 -10.88 0.71 7.67
N LYS A 61 -11.29 1.05 8.90
CA LYS A 61 -12.32 2.05 9.18
C LYS A 61 -11.87 3.06 10.23
N TYR A 62 -12.32 4.30 10.03
CA TYR A 62 -12.37 5.31 11.06
C TYR A 62 -13.80 5.85 11.17
N LYS A 63 -14.51 5.56 12.26
CA LYS A 63 -15.95 5.78 12.37
C LYS A 63 -16.66 5.13 11.16
N GLU A 64 -17.44 5.90 10.41
CA GLU A 64 -18.15 5.41 9.21
C GLU A 64 -17.32 5.51 7.91
N ASN A 65 -16.12 6.13 7.97
CA ASN A 65 -15.27 6.30 6.79
C ASN A 65 -14.46 5.02 6.54
N ARG A 66 -14.40 4.58 5.28
CA ARG A 66 -13.40 3.61 4.83
C ARG A 66 -12.06 4.33 4.72
N VAL A 67 -11.02 3.73 5.27
CA VAL A 67 -9.66 4.23 5.19
C VAL A 67 -8.76 3.09 4.76
N HIS A 68 -8.02 3.28 3.69
CA HIS A 68 -7.03 2.29 3.26
C HIS A 68 -5.64 2.70 3.75
N ILE A 69 -4.85 1.69 4.10
CA ILE A 69 -3.46 1.87 4.52
C ILE A 69 -2.58 0.87 3.79
N LEU A 70 -1.47 1.36 3.27
CA LEU A 70 -0.48 0.54 2.57
C LEU A 70 0.59 0.09 3.55
N GLY A 71 0.99 -1.17 3.44
CA GLY A 71 2.17 -1.70 4.11
C GLY A 71 3.20 -2.11 3.06
N TYR A 72 4.44 -1.62 3.19
CA TYR A 72 5.56 -2.02 2.32
C TYR A 72 6.57 -2.81 3.14
N PHE A 73 7.00 -3.97 2.65
CA PHE A 73 7.87 -4.90 3.38
C PHE A 73 9.32 -4.81 2.92
N LYS A 74 10.25 -4.80 3.89
CA LYS A 74 11.70 -4.76 3.66
C LYS A 74 12.29 -6.13 3.31
N ASP A 75 11.58 -7.19 3.68
CA ASP A 75 12.01 -8.58 3.58
C ASP A 75 10.80 -9.48 3.26
N ASP A 76 10.96 -10.76 3.43
CA ASP A 76 9.95 -11.79 3.17
C ASP A 76 8.87 -11.93 4.27
N SER A 77 8.80 -11.00 5.22
CA SER A 77 7.80 -11.02 6.30
C SER A 77 6.35 -10.96 5.79
N TYR A 78 6.13 -10.45 4.57
CA TYR A 78 4.83 -10.58 3.88
C TYR A 78 4.40 -12.05 3.70
N ASN A 79 5.35 -12.98 3.67
CA ASN A 79 5.13 -14.41 3.49
C ASN A 79 4.84 -15.16 4.81
N ASN A 80 4.82 -14.44 5.94
CA ASN A 80 4.54 -15.01 7.25
C ASN A 80 3.13 -15.61 7.28
N GLU A 81 3.01 -16.88 7.70
CA GLU A 81 1.72 -17.60 7.74
C GLU A 81 0.68 -16.88 8.62
N LEU A 82 1.10 -16.34 9.76
CA LEU A 82 0.21 -15.58 10.63
C LEU A 82 -0.27 -14.29 9.95
N PHE A 83 0.60 -13.60 9.20
CA PHE A 83 0.19 -12.41 8.44
C PHE A 83 -0.86 -12.76 7.38
N ARG A 84 -0.66 -13.84 6.63
CA ARG A 84 -1.63 -14.35 5.65
C ARG A 84 -2.98 -14.71 6.30
N GLU A 85 -2.96 -15.35 7.48
CA GLU A 85 -4.17 -15.64 8.25
C GLU A 85 -4.89 -14.35 8.66
N VAL A 86 -4.14 -13.36 9.14
CA VAL A 86 -4.66 -12.05 9.50
C VAL A 86 -5.35 -11.37 8.32
N LEU A 87 -4.71 -11.33 7.15
CA LEU A 87 -5.30 -10.75 5.94
C LEU A 87 -6.62 -11.43 5.56
N LYS A 88 -6.68 -12.77 5.62
CA LYS A 88 -7.91 -13.54 5.40
C LYS A 88 -9.01 -13.18 6.38
N LYS A 89 -8.69 -12.96 7.67
CA LYS A 89 -9.68 -12.53 8.68
C LYS A 89 -10.16 -11.10 8.41
N VAL A 90 -9.28 -10.18 8.00
CA VAL A 90 -9.67 -8.82 7.61
C VAL A 90 -10.57 -8.83 6.38
N LYS A 91 -10.20 -9.59 5.34
CA LYS A 91 -10.98 -9.77 4.10
C LYS A 91 -12.38 -10.36 4.39
N GLY A 92 -12.46 -11.28 5.33
CA GLY A 92 -13.71 -11.96 5.74
C GLY A 92 -14.55 -11.22 6.80
N ASP A 93 -14.24 -9.96 7.12
CA ASP A 93 -14.95 -9.19 8.17
C ASP A 93 -14.88 -9.82 9.57
N LYS A 94 -13.80 -10.54 9.87
CA LYS A 94 -13.55 -11.25 11.13
C LYS A 94 -12.47 -10.61 11.99
N SER A 95 -12.22 -9.32 11.83
CA SER A 95 -11.14 -8.60 12.55
C SER A 95 -11.27 -8.70 14.08
N GLY A 96 -12.48 -8.94 14.60
CA GLY A 96 -12.68 -9.17 16.04
C GLY A 96 -11.97 -10.40 16.60
N GLU A 97 -11.70 -11.42 15.75
CA GLU A 97 -10.99 -12.63 16.15
C GLU A 97 -9.48 -12.38 16.37
N LEU A 98 -8.92 -11.31 15.78
CA LEU A 98 -7.52 -10.94 15.91
C LEU A 98 -7.14 -10.60 17.35
N ARG A 99 -8.08 -10.14 18.15
CA ARG A 99 -7.85 -9.86 19.58
C ARG A 99 -7.39 -11.10 20.35
N SER A 100 -7.92 -12.27 20.04
CA SER A 100 -7.51 -13.52 20.69
C SER A 100 -6.11 -13.98 20.26
N ILE A 101 -5.69 -13.59 19.06
CA ILE A 101 -4.36 -13.94 18.52
C ILE A 101 -3.27 -13.05 19.11
N PHE A 102 -3.51 -11.72 19.13
CA PHE A 102 -2.49 -10.74 19.50
C PHE A 102 -2.56 -10.28 20.96
N GLY A 103 -3.66 -10.57 21.67
CA GLY A 103 -3.82 -10.18 23.09
C GLY A 103 -3.67 -8.67 23.29
N SER A 104 -2.72 -8.28 24.13
CA SER A 104 -2.38 -6.88 24.41
C SER A 104 -1.32 -6.29 23.48
N ALA A 105 -0.72 -7.08 22.59
CA ALA A 105 0.34 -6.63 21.68
C ALA A 105 -0.19 -5.62 20.65
N ILE A 106 -1.45 -5.75 20.25
CA ILE A 106 -2.13 -4.83 19.34
C ILE A 106 -3.46 -4.40 19.96
N ASN A 107 -3.72 -3.11 19.93
CA ASN A 107 -4.96 -2.56 20.46
C ASN A 107 -6.10 -2.67 19.43
N PHE A 108 -6.96 -3.66 19.59
CA PHE A 108 -8.17 -3.85 18.77
C PHE A 108 -9.39 -3.13 19.41
N ASN A 109 -9.27 -1.84 19.68
CA ASN A 109 -10.40 -1.04 20.11
C ASN A 109 -11.32 -0.78 18.91
N GLY A 110 -12.62 -1.05 19.07
CA GLY A 110 -13.63 -0.71 18.06
C GLY A 110 -14.45 -1.90 17.55
N TYR A 111 -14.80 -1.88 16.28
CA TYR A 111 -15.78 -2.77 15.66
C TYR A 111 -15.36 -4.24 15.63
N LYS A 112 -16.31 -5.12 15.96
CA LYS A 112 -16.08 -6.59 15.94
C LYS A 112 -15.82 -7.15 14.53
N LYS A 113 -16.27 -6.47 13.47
CA LYS A 113 -16.19 -6.95 12.08
C LYS A 113 -15.04 -6.33 11.29
N LYS A 114 -14.91 -5.03 11.33
CA LYS A 114 -13.91 -4.29 10.52
C LYS A 114 -12.70 -3.91 11.37
N LEU A 115 -11.55 -3.89 10.73
CA LEU A 115 -10.32 -3.42 11.33
C LEU A 115 -10.34 -1.89 11.47
N TYR A 116 -9.93 -1.38 12.63
CA TYR A 116 -9.80 0.05 12.86
C TYR A 116 -8.44 0.55 12.34
N VAL A 117 -8.35 1.81 11.86
CA VAL A 117 -7.12 2.37 11.29
C VAL A 117 -5.93 2.18 12.22
N GLU A 118 -6.07 2.57 13.49
CA GLU A 118 -5.00 2.48 14.48
C GLU A 118 -4.53 1.04 14.70
N SER A 119 -5.48 0.09 14.77
CA SER A 119 -5.15 -1.34 14.86
C SER A 119 -4.48 -1.86 13.59
N GLY A 120 -4.88 -1.37 12.42
CA GLY A 120 -4.27 -1.72 11.14
C GLY A 120 -2.83 -1.23 11.03
N ILE A 121 -2.56 0.01 11.49
CA ILE A 121 -1.20 0.56 11.58
C ILE A 121 -0.33 -0.32 12.48
N GLN A 122 -0.79 -0.60 13.69
CA GLN A 122 -0.07 -1.45 14.64
C GLN A 122 0.18 -2.86 14.08
N LEU A 123 -0.81 -3.41 13.37
CA LEU A 123 -0.72 -4.72 12.75
C LEU A 123 0.37 -4.76 11.67
N LEU A 124 0.37 -3.84 10.72
CA LEU A 124 1.39 -3.77 9.68
C LEU A 124 2.78 -3.56 10.27
N LYS A 125 2.93 -2.67 11.26
CA LYS A 125 4.20 -2.46 11.96
C LYS A 125 4.66 -3.69 12.75
N PHE A 126 3.75 -4.45 13.34
CA PHE A 126 4.07 -5.71 14.02
C PHE A 126 4.73 -6.72 13.08
N PHE A 127 4.33 -6.75 11.80
CA PHE A 127 4.96 -7.57 10.76
C PHE A 127 6.11 -6.86 10.03
N GLY A 128 6.59 -5.74 10.54
CA GLY A 128 7.79 -5.06 10.01
C GLY A 128 7.55 -4.21 8.77
N ALA A 129 6.30 -3.97 8.39
CA ALA A 129 5.99 -3.11 7.25
C ALA A 129 6.15 -1.63 7.58
N SER A 130 6.58 -0.85 6.59
CA SER A 130 6.48 0.60 6.56
C SER A 130 5.07 1.01 6.18
N VAL A 131 4.42 1.90 6.94
CA VAL A 131 2.96 2.12 6.86
C VAL A 131 2.63 3.49 6.28
N VAL A 132 1.83 3.50 5.22
CA VAL A 132 1.46 4.70 4.46
C VAL A 132 -0.05 4.90 4.43
N LEU A 133 -0.52 6.12 4.65
CA LEU A 133 -1.91 6.50 4.42
C LEU A 133 -2.19 6.55 2.91
N ALA A 134 -3.05 5.65 2.42
CA ALA A 134 -3.43 5.58 1.01
C ALA A 134 -4.41 6.70 0.62
N HIS A 135 -4.29 7.19 -0.62
CA HIS A 135 -5.18 8.14 -1.30
C HIS A 135 -5.99 9.08 -0.37
N PRO A 136 -5.33 9.92 0.43
CA PRO A 136 -6.00 10.77 1.43
C PRO A 136 -7.00 11.76 0.85
N VAL A 137 -6.92 12.06 -0.44
CA VAL A 137 -7.87 12.92 -1.16
C VAL A 137 -9.30 12.35 -1.17
N LEU A 138 -9.44 11.03 -1.06
CA LEU A 138 -10.74 10.36 -1.01
C LEU A 138 -11.41 10.44 0.38
N LEU A 139 -10.69 10.90 1.38
CA LEU A 139 -11.22 11.05 2.73
C LEU A 139 -11.98 12.36 2.89
N SER A 140 -13.03 12.36 3.71
CA SER A 140 -13.61 13.63 4.13
C SER A 140 -12.57 14.45 4.92
N LYS A 141 -12.67 15.77 4.82
CA LYS A 141 -11.78 16.68 5.57
C LYS A 141 -11.75 16.36 7.07
N GLU A 142 -12.92 16.07 7.66
CA GLU A 142 -13.01 15.70 9.06
C GLU A 142 -12.26 14.40 9.36
N CYS A 143 -12.44 13.36 8.52
CA CYS A 143 -11.74 12.10 8.68
C CYS A 143 -10.24 12.31 8.63
N PHE A 144 -9.73 12.97 7.58
CA PHE A 144 -8.30 13.26 7.43
C PHE A 144 -7.73 14.01 8.65
N LEU A 145 -8.39 15.07 9.11
CA LEU A 145 -7.95 15.84 10.28
C LEU A 145 -7.84 15.00 11.56
N ASN A 146 -8.70 14.02 11.72
CA ASN A 146 -8.68 13.12 12.88
C ASN A 146 -7.58 12.06 12.82
N ILE A 147 -7.25 11.54 11.65
CA ILE A 147 -6.30 10.42 11.50
C ILE A 147 -4.89 10.85 11.10
N LYS A 148 -4.70 12.04 10.54
CA LYS A 148 -3.42 12.52 9.98
C LYS A 148 -2.24 12.55 10.96
N ASN A 149 -2.49 12.46 12.26
CA ASN A 149 -1.46 12.41 13.30
C ASN A 149 -1.30 11.00 13.92
N MET A 150 -1.97 9.98 13.36
CA MET A 150 -1.71 8.60 13.75
C MET A 150 -0.30 8.20 13.28
N ASP A 151 0.18 7.07 13.77
CA ASP A 151 1.56 6.62 13.61
C ASP A 151 1.88 6.05 12.21
N PHE A 152 1.58 6.85 11.16
CA PHE A 152 2.00 6.58 9.78
C PHE A 152 3.48 6.94 9.60
N ASP A 153 4.17 6.16 8.76
CA ASP A 153 5.54 6.45 8.33
C ASP A 153 5.55 7.32 7.08
N GLY A 154 4.47 7.29 6.29
CA GLY A 154 4.32 8.06 5.06
C GLY A 154 2.87 8.33 4.67
N ILE A 155 2.71 9.04 3.55
CA ILE A 155 1.42 9.38 2.96
C ILE A 155 1.51 9.29 1.42
N GLU A 156 0.47 8.77 0.77
CA GLU A 156 0.38 8.80 -0.69
C GLU A 156 0.00 10.20 -1.16
N ALA A 157 1.03 11.02 -1.40
CA ALA A 157 0.85 12.43 -1.75
C ALA A 157 0.61 12.66 -3.23
N ARG A 158 1.04 11.73 -4.09
CA ARG A 158 0.75 11.73 -5.53
C ARG A 158 -0.24 10.61 -5.82
N TYR A 159 -1.46 10.98 -6.15
CA TYR A 159 -2.52 10.01 -6.46
C TYR A 159 -3.24 10.41 -7.75
N PHE A 160 -3.74 9.44 -8.51
CA PHE A 160 -4.33 9.68 -9.83
C PHE A 160 -5.48 10.71 -9.83
N LEU A 161 -6.29 10.76 -8.78
CA LEU A 161 -7.40 11.70 -8.67
C LEU A 161 -7.04 13.03 -7.99
N ASN A 162 -5.79 13.23 -7.60
CA ASN A 162 -5.36 14.50 -7.04
C ASN A 162 -5.37 15.60 -8.12
N SER A 163 -5.82 16.78 -7.73
CA SER A 163 -5.42 18.02 -8.42
C SER A 163 -3.95 18.35 -8.12
N ASP A 164 -3.38 19.29 -8.87
CA ASP A 164 -2.02 19.81 -8.56
C ASP A 164 -1.98 20.39 -7.14
N GLN A 165 -3.04 21.08 -6.72
CA GLN A 165 -3.16 21.68 -5.38
C GLN A 165 -3.21 20.59 -4.28
N ASP A 166 -3.93 19.49 -4.50
CA ASP A 166 -3.95 18.37 -3.55
C ASP A 166 -2.56 17.74 -3.41
N THR A 167 -1.88 17.53 -4.54
CA THR A 167 -0.53 16.98 -4.56
C THR A 167 0.46 17.89 -3.79
N GLU A 168 0.45 19.19 -4.07
CA GLU A 168 1.28 20.16 -3.34
C GLU A 168 0.96 20.16 -1.83
N PHE A 169 -0.31 20.14 -1.47
CA PHE A 169 -0.75 20.09 -0.09
C PHE A 169 -0.23 18.84 0.64
N TYR A 170 -0.37 17.64 0.06
CA TYR A 170 0.07 16.42 0.72
C TYR A 170 1.59 16.27 0.76
N ILE A 171 2.33 16.72 -0.27
CA ILE A 171 3.79 16.77 -0.24
C ILE A 171 4.27 17.72 0.87
N LYS A 172 3.69 18.92 0.96
CA LYS A 172 4.01 19.87 2.02
C LYS A 172 3.69 19.30 3.39
N PHE A 173 2.52 18.69 3.56
CA PHE A 173 2.13 18.04 4.80
C PHE A 173 3.12 16.94 5.20
N ALA A 174 3.54 16.07 4.27
CA ALA A 174 4.52 15.03 4.52
C ALA A 174 5.83 15.63 5.06
N LYS A 175 6.38 16.64 4.37
CA LYS A 175 7.62 17.33 4.75
C LYS A 175 7.52 17.98 6.14
N GLU A 176 6.41 18.67 6.44
CA GLU A 176 6.20 19.32 7.74
C GLU A 176 6.08 18.31 8.90
N LYS A 177 5.64 17.08 8.60
CA LYS A 177 5.50 16.00 9.59
C LYS A 177 6.69 15.06 9.68
N GLY A 178 7.70 15.23 8.82
CA GLY A 178 8.82 14.30 8.73
C GLY A 178 8.42 12.92 8.21
N LEU A 179 7.36 12.86 7.40
CA LEU A 179 6.89 11.66 6.71
C LEU A 179 7.50 11.61 5.31
N TYR A 180 7.77 10.41 4.81
CA TYR A 180 7.99 10.26 3.38
C TYR A 180 6.65 10.24 2.61
N TYR A 181 6.72 10.36 1.29
CA TYR A 181 5.52 10.25 0.47
C TYR A 181 5.70 9.28 -0.69
N THR A 182 4.58 8.75 -1.16
CA THR A 182 4.51 7.78 -2.25
C THR A 182 3.65 8.31 -3.40
N ALA A 183 3.68 7.57 -4.51
CA ALA A 183 2.81 7.79 -5.66
C ALA A 183 2.02 6.53 -5.99
N GLY A 184 0.73 6.67 -6.26
CA GLY A 184 -0.17 5.59 -6.60
C GLY A 184 -1.11 5.89 -7.75
N SER A 185 -1.11 5.03 -8.76
CA SER A 185 -2.13 5.03 -9.81
C SER A 185 -3.39 4.29 -9.40
N ASP A 186 -3.30 3.50 -8.33
CA ASP A 186 -4.36 2.61 -7.86
C ASP A 186 -4.95 1.76 -8.99
N PHE A 187 -4.04 1.24 -9.82
CA PHE A 187 -4.40 0.52 -11.03
C PHE A 187 -5.18 -0.76 -10.74
N HIS A 188 -6.35 -0.91 -11.37
CA HIS A 188 -7.19 -2.11 -11.31
C HIS A 188 -7.41 -2.71 -12.70
N THR A 189 -7.55 -1.88 -13.74
CA THR A 189 -7.91 -2.36 -15.08
C THR A 189 -7.36 -1.49 -16.20
N ARG A 190 -7.12 -2.12 -17.36
CA ARG A 190 -6.85 -1.42 -18.63
C ARG A 190 -8.12 -1.10 -19.42
N ILE A 191 -9.25 -1.68 -19.03
CA ILE A 191 -10.51 -1.54 -19.75
C ILE A 191 -11.07 -0.15 -19.47
N GLU A 192 -11.14 0.70 -20.48
CA GLU A 192 -11.48 2.12 -20.35
C GLU A 192 -12.87 2.33 -19.75
N GLU A 193 -13.85 1.50 -20.13
CA GLU A 193 -15.24 1.58 -19.65
C GLU A 193 -15.38 1.36 -18.12
N TYR A 194 -14.42 0.64 -17.51
CA TYR A 194 -14.42 0.32 -16.08
C TYR A 194 -13.33 1.06 -15.31
N ARG A 195 -12.60 1.94 -15.98
CA ARG A 195 -11.43 2.62 -15.41
C ARG A 195 -11.84 3.85 -14.62
N ILE A 196 -11.85 3.72 -13.31
CA ILE A 196 -12.01 4.82 -12.34
C ILE A 196 -10.68 5.19 -11.65
N HIS A 197 -9.60 4.48 -11.99
CA HIS A 197 -8.25 4.64 -11.46
C HIS A 197 -7.25 4.88 -12.59
N GLY A 198 -6.02 5.28 -12.25
CA GLY A 198 -4.96 5.54 -13.23
C GLY A 198 -4.40 4.26 -13.87
N LEU A 199 -3.75 4.42 -15.01
CA LEU A 199 -2.89 3.37 -15.57
C LEU A 199 -1.55 3.36 -14.83
N ILE A 200 -0.84 2.21 -14.87
CA ILE A 200 0.52 2.12 -14.32
C ILE A 200 1.40 3.17 -15.01
N GLY A 201 2.06 4.02 -14.23
CA GLY A 201 2.93 5.09 -14.71
C GLY A 201 2.22 6.40 -15.07
N ASP A 202 0.88 6.52 -14.89
CA ASP A 202 0.20 7.82 -14.99
C ASP A 202 0.58 8.74 -13.82
N VAL A 203 0.87 8.16 -12.67
CA VAL A 203 1.37 8.83 -11.47
C VAL A 203 2.60 8.08 -10.96
N PHE A 204 3.67 8.80 -10.69
CA PHE A 204 4.95 8.22 -10.30
C PHE A 204 5.77 9.17 -9.41
N LEU A 205 6.75 8.63 -8.74
CA LEU A 205 7.86 9.38 -8.14
C LEU A 205 8.98 9.51 -9.16
N ASN A 206 9.56 10.70 -9.31
CA ASN A 206 10.76 10.89 -10.12
C ASN A 206 11.99 10.25 -9.42
N GLU A 207 13.16 10.32 -10.06
CA GLU A 207 14.38 9.67 -9.58
C GLU A 207 14.78 10.15 -8.16
N GLU A 208 14.71 11.45 -7.88
CA GLU A 208 15.04 12.02 -6.57
C GLU A 208 14.01 11.58 -5.50
N GLU A 209 12.74 11.69 -5.83
CA GLU A 209 11.64 11.33 -4.92
C GLU A 209 11.64 9.83 -4.56
N ILE A 210 11.92 8.94 -5.53
CA ILE A 210 11.97 7.50 -5.28
C ILE A 210 13.18 7.13 -4.41
N GLN A 211 14.33 7.78 -4.62
CA GLN A 211 15.51 7.58 -3.76
C GLN A 211 15.22 7.99 -2.33
N ASP A 212 14.62 9.15 -2.12
CA ASP A 212 14.21 9.63 -0.79
C ASP A 212 13.24 8.65 -0.11
N PHE A 213 12.22 8.18 -0.83
CA PHE A 213 11.27 7.20 -0.31
C PHE A 213 11.96 5.90 0.11
N LEU A 214 12.76 5.32 -0.78
CA LEU A 214 13.44 4.04 -0.53
C LEU A 214 14.40 4.12 0.65
N TRP A 215 15.17 5.21 0.73
CA TRP A 215 16.11 5.44 1.82
C TRP A 215 15.40 5.61 3.17
N GLN A 216 14.41 6.50 3.25
CA GLN A 216 13.69 6.77 4.49
C GLN A 216 12.88 5.57 4.99
N SER A 217 12.32 4.78 4.09
CA SER A 217 11.56 3.58 4.42
C SER A 217 12.43 2.33 4.65
N GLY A 218 13.72 2.38 4.27
CA GLY A 218 14.63 1.22 4.31
C GLY A 218 14.30 0.14 3.27
N LEU A 219 13.62 0.52 2.18
CA LEU A 219 13.24 -0.36 1.08
C LEU A 219 14.29 -0.40 -0.04
N ASP A 220 15.38 0.37 0.08
CA ASP A 220 16.52 0.37 -0.85
C ASP A 220 17.16 -1.01 -0.99
N ILE A 221 16.96 -1.89 -0.04
CA ILE A 221 17.41 -3.29 -0.08
C ILE A 221 16.90 -4.02 -1.34
N TRP A 222 15.71 -3.69 -1.85
CA TRP A 222 15.15 -4.30 -3.04
C TRP A 222 15.85 -3.87 -4.34
N LEU A 223 16.61 -2.77 -4.32
CA LEU A 223 17.42 -2.36 -5.47
C LEU A 223 18.63 -3.25 -5.72
N LYS A 224 19.10 -3.97 -4.71
CA LYS A 224 20.32 -4.81 -4.80
C LYS A 224 20.19 -5.93 -5.85
N ASP A 225 18.99 -6.29 -6.22
CA ASP A 225 18.72 -7.30 -7.24
C ASP A 225 18.76 -6.76 -8.69
N LEU A 226 18.75 -5.42 -8.87
CA LEU A 226 18.90 -4.77 -10.20
C LEU A 226 20.36 -4.66 -10.67
N TYR A 227 21.31 -4.70 -9.73
CA TYR A 227 22.74 -4.43 -10.03
C TYR A 227 23.61 -5.70 -9.98
N LYS A 228 22.98 -6.87 -10.04
CA LYS A 228 23.67 -8.17 -10.19
C LYS A 228 23.51 -8.72 -11.61
#